data_c0a09191ac9b0cdb8242b8b1e801f871
#
_entry.id   c0a09191ac9b0cdb8242b8b1e801f871
#
_cell.length_a   1.000
_cell.length_b   1.000
_cell.length_c   1.000
_cell.angle_alpha   90.00
_cell.angle_beta   90.00
_cell.angle_gamma   90.00
#
_symmetry.space_group_name_H-M   'P 1'
#
loop_
_entity.id
_entity.type
_entity.pdbx_description
1 polymer ?
#
loop_
_entity_poly.entity_id
_entity_poly.type
_entity_poly.pdbx_seq_one_letter_code
_entity_poly.pdbx_strand_id
1 'polypeptide(L)'
;MDIGLGVPSGGDSWKIVERAEELGFDYAWFYDTQMLSADCFVAMGAAAVKTSRIRLGTGVLIPSNRIAPVAANAFASLNQLAPGR
;
A
#
# COMPACT_ATOMS: atom_id res chain seq x y z
N MET A 1 -18.00 9.66 6.04
CA MET A 1 -16.62 10.13 6.22
C MET A 1 -15.66 8.98 5.91
N ASP A 2 -14.65 9.24 5.13
CA ASP A 2 -13.62 8.25 4.84
C ASP A 2 -12.52 8.32 5.89
N ILE A 3 -12.10 7.17 6.40
CA ILE A 3 -11.06 7.05 7.41
C ILE A 3 -9.91 6.23 6.85
N GLY A 4 -8.69 6.76 6.97
CA GLY A 4 -7.48 6.07 6.55
C GLY A 4 -6.48 5.96 7.68
N LEU A 5 -5.51 5.07 7.53
CA LEU A 5 -4.39 4.95 8.46
C LEU A 5 -3.08 4.96 7.69
N GLY A 6 -2.04 5.51 8.34
CA GLY A 6 -0.66 5.42 7.85
C GLY A 6 -0.04 4.12 8.33
N VAL A 7 0.68 3.43 7.45
CA VAL A 7 1.26 2.13 7.75
C VAL A 7 2.75 2.14 7.40
N PRO A 8 3.63 1.89 8.38
CA PRO A 8 5.03 1.62 8.05
C PRO A 8 5.12 0.36 7.20
N SER A 9 5.84 0.43 6.09
CA SER A 9 5.94 -0.70 5.17
C SER A 9 6.80 -1.81 5.79
N GLY A 10 6.28 -3.02 5.78
CA GLY A 10 6.96 -4.19 6.33
C GLY A 10 6.31 -5.47 5.87
N GLY A 11 7.01 -6.59 6.08
CA GLY A 11 6.50 -7.90 5.68
C GLY A 11 5.19 -8.29 6.37
N ASP A 12 4.91 -7.74 7.54
CA ASP A 12 3.70 -8.00 8.31
C ASP A 12 2.66 -6.89 8.24
N SER A 13 2.91 -5.83 7.46
CA SER A 13 1.97 -4.70 7.35
C SER A 13 0.59 -5.14 6.89
N TRP A 14 0.50 -6.18 6.09
CA TRP A 14 -0.77 -6.71 5.60
C TRP A 14 -1.71 -7.13 6.74
N LYS A 15 -1.17 -7.55 7.88
CA LYS A 15 -1.98 -7.94 9.05
C LYS A 15 -2.69 -6.74 9.64
N ILE A 16 -2.00 -5.61 9.71
CA ILE A 16 -2.58 -4.34 10.19
C ILE A 16 -3.68 -3.90 9.22
N VAL A 17 -3.41 -3.97 7.92
CA VAL A 17 -4.35 -3.53 6.89
C VAL A 17 -5.59 -4.43 6.84
N GLU A 18 -5.42 -5.73 6.98
CA GLU A 18 -6.53 -6.68 7.07
C GLU A 18 -7.42 -6.35 8.27
N ARG A 19 -6.80 -6.09 9.43
CA ARG A 19 -7.55 -5.70 10.63
C ARG A 19 -8.26 -4.36 10.46
N ALA A 20 -7.59 -3.41 9.81
CA ALA A 20 -8.19 -2.11 9.54
C ALA A 20 -9.42 -2.25 8.62
N GLU A 21 -9.35 -3.11 7.62
CA GLU A 21 -10.48 -3.39 6.75
C GLU A 21 -11.67 -3.98 7.55
N GLU A 22 -11.40 -4.92 8.44
CA GLU A 22 -12.44 -5.50 9.32
C GLU A 22 -13.10 -4.43 10.20
N LEU A 23 -12.34 -3.43 10.62
CA LEU A 23 -12.83 -2.33 11.46
C LEU A 23 -13.51 -1.22 10.67
N GLY A 24 -13.55 -1.31 9.34
CA GLY A 24 -14.25 -0.34 8.50
C GLY A 24 -13.41 0.82 7.98
N PHE A 25 -12.08 0.74 8.05
CA PHE A 25 -11.21 1.74 7.45
C PHE A 25 -11.33 1.71 5.92
N ASP A 26 -11.23 2.89 5.30
CA ASP A 26 -11.39 3.04 3.85
C ASP A 26 -10.07 3.05 3.10
N TYR A 27 -8.99 3.51 3.74
CA TYR A 27 -7.69 3.69 3.12
C TYR A 27 -6.55 3.20 4.02
N ALA A 28 -5.51 2.64 3.40
CA ALA A 28 -4.22 2.38 4.03
C ALA A 28 -3.12 3.06 3.21
N TRP A 29 -2.36 3.94 3.86
CA TRP A 29 -1.30 4.73 3.23
C TRP A 29 0.05 4.21 3.68
N PHE A 30 0.80 3.60 2.76
CA PHE A 30 2.09 2.98 3.05
C PHE A 30 3.22 3.99 2.92
N TYR A 31 4.11 4.02 3.90
CA TYR A 31 5.25 4.91 3.89
C TYR A 31 6.32 4.41 2.92
N ASP A 32 6.88 5.33 2.13
CA ASP A 32 7.97 5.06 1.19
C ASP A 32 9.28 5.60 1.77
N THR A 33 9.78 4.94 2.81
CA THR A 33 10.99 5.33 3.54
C THR A 33 12.11 4.35 3.25
N GLN A 34 12.80 4.58 2.12
CA GLN A 34 13.84 3.69 1.63
C GLN A 34 14.91 3.43 2.70
N MET A 35 15.24 2.16 2.90
CA MET A 35 16.24 1.65 3.86
C MET A 35 15.85 1.81 5.34
N LEU A 36 14.79 2.54 5.66
CA LEU A 36 14.27 2.66 7.03
C LEU A 36 13.08 1.75 7.27
N SER A 37 12.34 1.43 6.21
CA SER A 37 11.28 0.43 6.25
C SER A 37 11.37 -0.43 5.00
N ALA A 38 10.57 -1.48 4.93
CA ALA A 38 10.52 -2.34 3.76
C ALA A 38 9.96 -1.59 2.55
N ASP A 39 10.13 -2.14 1.36
CA ASP A 39 9.61 -1.55 0.13
C ASP A 39 8.09 -1.45 0.18
N CYS A 40 7.56 -0.25 -0.08
CA CYS A 40 6.13 0.00 0.04
C CYS A 40 5.30 -0.79 -0.97
N PHE A 41 5.81 -1.01 -2.18
CA PHE A 41 5.07 -1.78 -3.19
C PHE A 41 5.00 -3.26 -2.86
N VAL A 42 6.05 -3.81 -2.28
CA VAL A 42 6.04 -5.20 -1.80
C VAL A 42 5.03 -5.35 -0.66
N ALA A 43 5.04 -4.42 0.29
CA ALA A 43 4.10 -4.43 1.42
C ALA A 43 2.65 -4.26 0.93
N MET A 44 2.42 -3.34 -0.01
CA MET A 44 1.08 -3.15 -0.60
C MET A 44 0.62 -4.37 -1.38
N GLY A 45 1.53 -5.06 -2.09
CA GLY A 45 1.20 -6.29 -2.80
C GLY A 45 0.65 -7.37 -1.89
N ALA A 46 1.30 -7.57 -0.74
CA ALA A 46 0.82 -8.51 0.27
C ALA A 46 -0.56 -8.11 0.80
N ALA A 47 -0.74 -6.82 1.12
CA ALA A 47 -2.03 -6.32 1.59
C ALA A 47 -3.12 -6.45 0.53
N ALA A 48 -2.79 -6.23 -0.74
CA ALA A 48 -3.75 -6.32 -1.84
C ALA A 48 -4.40 -7.70 -1.92
N VAL A 49 -3.61 -8.77 -1.74
CA VAL A 49 -4.13 -10.14 -1.85
C VAL A 49 -4.79 -10.62 -0.56
N LYS A 50 -4.59 -9.94 0.56
CA LYS A 50 -5.17 -10.28 1.86
C LYS A 50 -6.45 -9.51 2.19
N THR A 51 -6.80 -8.54 1.37
CA THR A 51 -7.96 -7.67 1.58
C THR A 51 -8.85 -7.64 0.34
N SER A 52 -10.07 -7.13 0.48
CA SER A 52 -11.04 -7.12 -0.62
C SER A 52 -11.62 -5.74 -0.94
N ARG A 53 -11.59 -4.80 -0.02
CA ARG A 53 -12.29 -3.52 -0.15
C ARG A 53 -11.41 -2.30 0.08
N ILE A 54 -10.55 -2.35 1.09
CA ILE A 54 -9.74 -1.20 1.50
C ILE A 54 -8.85 -0.71 0.34
N ARG A 55 -8.76 0.60 0.18
CA ARG A 55 -7.93 1.22 -0.85
C ARG A 55 -6.52 1.40 -0.34
N LEU A 56 -5.57 1.15 -1.22
CA LEU A 56 -4.15 1.13 -0.90
C LEU A 56 -3.44 2.26 -1.65
N GLY A 57 -2.56 2.96 -0.97
CA GLY A 57 -1.80 4.04 -1.59
C GLY A 57 -0.48 4.29 -0.88
N THR A 58 0.31 5.18 -1.44
CA THR A 58 1.57 5.61 -0.84
C THR A 58 1.36 6.91 -0.08
N GLY A 59 1.95 7.02 1.08
CA GLY A 59 1.85 8.21 1.88
C GLY A 59 3.20 8.63 2.45
N VAL A 60 4.05 9.23 1.58
CA VAL A 60 3.90 9.52 0.16
C VAL A 60 4.93 8.79 -0.68
N LEU A 61 4.73 8.73 -1.98
CA LEU A 61 5.73 8.20 -2.89
C LEU A 61 6.89 9.20 -3.01
N ILE A 62 8.13 8.72 -2.92
CA ILE A 62 9.32 9.53 -3.13
C ILE A 62 9.78 9.37 -4.57
N PRO A 63 9.61 10.40 -5.43
CA PRO A 63 9.85 10.23 -6.88
C PRO A 63 11.30 9.90 -7.23
N SER A 64 12.25 10.36 -6.42
CA SER A 64 13.68 10.12 -6.69
C SER A 64 14.11 8.68 -6.41
N ASN A 65 13.30 7.88 -5.73
CA ASN A 65 13.64 6.50 -5.45
C ASN A 65 13.45 5.57 -6.65
N ARG A 66 12.58 5.96 -7.58
CA ARG A 66 12.23 5.13 -8.75
C ARG A 66 12.01 6.04 -9.96
N ILE A 67 12.55 5.67 -11.10
CA ILE A 67 12.22 6.39 -12.33
C ILE A 67 10.71 6.21 -12.64
N ALA A 68 10.13 7.19 -13.33
CA ALA A 68 8.68 7.22 -13.55
C ALA A 68 8.08 5.93 -14.15
N PRO A 69 8.68 5.31 -15.18
CA PRO A 69 8.13 4.06 -15.71
C PRO A 69 8.09 2.91 -14.69
N VAL A 70 9.06 2.86 -13.79
CA VAL A 70 9.12 1.82 -12.75
C VAL A 70 7.98 2.02 -11.75
N ALA A 71 7.77 3.25 -11.30
CA ALA A 71 6.68 3.56 -10.39
C ALA A 71 5.31 3.31 -11.04
N ALA A 72 5.13 3.74 -12.28
CA ALA A 72 3.89 3.53 -13.03
C ALA A 72 3.58 2.04 -13.19
N ASN A 73 4.58 1.23 -13.52
CA ASN A 73 4.42 -0.20 -13.66
C ASN A 73 4.05 -0.87 -12.33
N ALA A 74 4.64 -0.41 -11.23
CA ALA A 74 4.32 -0.93 -9.90
C ALA A 74 2.85 -0.67 -9.53
N PHE A 75 2.36 0.55 -9.74
CA PHE A 75 0.95 0.87 -9.51
C PHE A 75 0.01 0.09 -10.43
N ALA A 76 0.37 -0.06 -11.70
CA ALA A 76 -0.43 -0.85 -12.64
C ALA A 76 -0.49 -2.32 -12.20
N SER A 77 0.61 -2.87 -11.70
CA SER A 77 0.67 -4.24 -11.21
C SER A 77 -0.18 -4.42 -9.94
N LEU A 78 -0.14 -3.44 -9.04
CA LEU A 78 -1.01 -3.45 -7.87
C LEU A 78 -2.49 -3.41 -8.27
N ASN A 79 -2.82 -2.65 -9.30
CA ASN A 79 -4.20 -2.59 -9.78
C ASN A 79 -4.67 -3.93 -10.37
N GLN A 80 -3.76 -4.77 -10.85
CA GLN A 80 -4.11 -6.13 -11.26
C GLN A 80 -4.44 -7.02 -10.06
N LEU A 81 -3.73 -6.83 -8.94
CA LEU A 81 -3.98 -7.58 -7.70
C LEU A 81 -5.24 -7.08 -6.98
N ALA A 82 -5.47 -5.80 -7.02
CA ALA A 82 -6.57 -5.13 -6.30
C ALA A 82 -7.26 -4.12 -7.23
N PRO A 83 -8.05 -4.60 -8.20
CA PRO A 83 -8.64 -3.71 -9.21
C PRO A 83 -9.47 -2.59 -8.59
N GLY A 84 -9.18 -1.35 -9.00
CA GLY A 84 -9.91 -0.16 -8.54
C GLY A 84 -9.60 0.30 -7.13
N ARG A 85 -8.63 -0.31 -6.47
CA ARG A 85 -8.27 0.03 -5.09
C ARG A 85 -6.89 0.61 -4.97
#